data_f916e9c71bc722f2f523195e4a93945f
#
_entry.id   f916e9c71bc722f2f523195e4a93945f
#
_cell.length_a   1.000
_cell.length_b   1.000
_cell.length_c   1.000
_cell.angle_alpha   90.00
_cell.angle_beta   90.00
_cell.angle_gamma   90.00
#
_symmetry.space_group_name_H-M   'P 1'
#
loop_
_entity.id
_entity.type
_entity.pdbx_description
1 polymer ?
#
loop_
_entity_poly.entity_id
_entity_poly.type
_entity_poly.pdbx_seq_one_letter_code
_entity_poly.pdbx_strand_id
1 'polypeptide(L)'
;AASLGVEVSFFLIDENRFRHNESGSLGGEDCGSTQHILLLDEFYRTAVRLAGKRILWNMVPCDEEEHYDDYVMTLYAQGVLTPNEWLDLGGLSSLSAEEYFGASLWQLYKSIDSPYKAVLKTLLLEAYSWEYPNPRLLAKDIKQRLHDGEIVSFGLDPYCMMLERVTEYLTAIEDFTRLDLVRRCFYLKVCEKLSRERACVGWRRAVLSQLVSEWGWDEARLAML
;
A
#
# COMPACT_ATOMS: atom_id res chain seq x y z
N ALA A 1 -20.87 -2.97 -13.60
CA ALA A 1 -20.09 -3.84 -12.70
C ALA A 1 -20.69 -5.27 -12.67
N ALA A 2 -21.96 -5.43 -12.30
CA ALA A 2 -22.60 -6.77 -12.23
C ALA A 2 -22.52 -7.55 -13.54
N SER A 3 -22.65 -6.89 -14.70
CA SER A 3 -22.55 -7.52 -16.03
C SER A 3 -21.13 -8.01 -16.36
N LEU A 4 -20.11 -7.55 -15.65
CA LEU A 4 -18.71 -7.92 -15.84
C LEU A 4 -18.21 -8.87 -14.74
N GLY A 5 -19.07 -9.29 -13.80
CA GLY A 5 -18.68 -10.12 -12.67
C GLY A 5 -17.68 -9.47 -11.72
N VAL A 6 -17.64 -8.13 -11.69
CA VAL A 6 -16.74 -7.36 -10.82
C VAL A 6 -17.53 -6.85 -9.63
N GLU A 7 -17.08 -7.17 -8.43
CA GLU A 7 -17.58 -6.58 -7.20
C GLU A 7 -17.03 -5.16 -7.05
N VAL A 8 -17.91 -4.22 -6.74
CA VAL A 8 -17.54 -2.81 -6.57
C VAL A 8 -18.08 -2.30 -5.25
N SER A 9 -17.20 -1.80 -4.41
CA SER A 9 -17.55 -1.09 -3.18
C SER A 9 -17.36 0.42 -3.39
N PHE A 10 -18.31 1.21 -2.90
CA PHE A 10 -18.26 2.67 -2.99
C PHE A 10 -18.06 3.25 -1.60
N PHE A 11 -17.06 4.12 -1.47
CA PHE A 11 -16.82 4.92 -0.28
C PHE A 11 -16.95 6.40 -0.64
N LEU A 12 -17.78 7.12 0.09
CA LEU A 12 -17.97 8.55 -0.07
C LEU A 12 -17.17 9.28 0.99
N ILE A 13 -16.23 10.10 0.56
CA ILE A 13 -15.34 10.87 1.43
C ILE A 13 -15.54 12.35 1.14
N ASP A 14 -15.80 13.13 2.17
CA ASP A 14 -15.74 14.61 2.11
C ASP A 14 -14.28 15.03 2.29
N GLU A 15 -13.73 15.76 1.30
CA GLU A 15 -12.34 16.18 1.25
C GLU A 15 -11.93 16.99 2.48
N ASN A 16 -12.76 17.98 2.87
CA ASN A 16 -12.44 18.86 4.00
C ASN A 16 -12.49 18.11 5.33
N ARG A 17 -13.53 17.32 5.54
CA ARG A 17 -13.67 16.51 6.76
C ARG A 17 -12.56 15.49 6.88
N PHE A 18 -12.18 14.84 5.77
CA PHE A 18 -11.09 13.88 5.76
C PHE A 18 -9.76 14.55 6.15
N ARG A 19 -9.44 15.70 5.54
CA ARG A 19 -8.21 16.45 5.81
C ARG A 19 -8.10 16.93 7.26
N HIS A 20 -9.22 17.27 7.91
CA HIS A 20 -9.25 17.70 9.31
C HIS A 20 -9.46 16.56 10.30
N ASN A 21 -9.36 15.31 9.85
CA ASN A 21 -9.60 14.13 10.67
C ASN A 21 -11.01 14.10 11.32
N GLU A 22 -11.98 14.78 10.71
CA GLU A 22 -13.38 14.84 11.12
C GLU A 22 -14.23 13.79 10.41
N SER A 23 -13.63 12.87 9.68
CA SER A 23 -14.33 11.79 9.01
C SER A 23 -14.89 10.83 10.06
N GLY A 24 -16.15 11.06 10.40
CA GLY A 24 -16.95 10.04 11.04
C GLY A 24 -16.92 8.76 10.20
N SER A 25 -17.22 7.63 10.81
CA SER A 25 -17.07 6.27 10.28
C SER A 25 -17.20 6.18 8.76
N LEU A 26 -16.21 5.62 8.09
CA LEU A 26 -16.23 5.26 6.67
C LEU A 26 -17.21 4.09 6.39
N GLY A 27 -18.50 4.28 6.80
CA GLY A 27 -19.52 3.22 6.77
C GLY A 27 -19.49 2.37 8.05
N GLY A 28 -20.61 1.80 8.43
CA GLY A 28 -20.85 1.09 9.70
C GLY A 28 -19.94 -0.10 10.03
N GLU A 29 -18.83 -0.27 9.36
CA GLU A 29 -17.78 -1.26 9.61
C GLU A 29 -16.51 -0.64 10.21
N ASP A 30 -16.57 0.62 10.64
CA ASP A 30 -15.42 1.31 11.22
C ASP A 30 -15.17 0.82 12.64
N CYS A 31 -14.06 0.17 12.87
CA CYS A 31 -13.60 -0.16 14.22
C CYS A 31 -12.96 1.04 14.95
N GLY A 32 -13.40 2.24 14.62
CA GLY A 32 -13.29 3.44 15.45
C GLY A 32 -11.97 4.19 15.41
N SER A 33 -10.98 3.82 14.62
CA SER A 33 -9.70 4.54 14.64
C SER A 33 -8.77 4.24 13.48
N THR A 34 -9.30 4.00 12.29
CA THR A 34 -8.40 3.98 11.14
C THR A 34 -8.01 5.41 10.85
N GLN A 35 -6.92 5.81 11.42
CA GLN A 35 -6.50 7.18 11.34
C GLN A 35 -5.66 7.40 10.10
N HIS A 36 -5.66 8.58 9.73
CA HIS A 36 -5.36 9.37 8.59
C HIS A 36 -4.10 8.92 7.82
N ILE A 37 -2.94 8.76 8.45
CA ILE A 37 -1.67 8.57 7.72
C ILE A 37 -1.52 7.17 7.12
N LEU A 38 -1.86 6.11 7.85
CA LEU A 38 -1.79 4.74 7.31
C LEU A 38 -2.82 4.50 6.20
N LEU A 39 -3.99 5.16 6.31
CA LEU A 39 -5.00 5.12 5.27
C LEU A 39 -4.53 5.90 4.03
N LEU A 40 -3.90 7.06 4.22
CA LEU A 40 -3.30 7.84 3.13
C LEU A 40 -2.15 7.09 2.47
N ASP A 41 -1.26 6.44 3.25
CA ASP A 41 -0.20 5.60 2.68
C ASP A 41 -0.78 4.52 1.76
N GLU A 42 -1.83 3.80 2.20
CA GLU A 42 -2.49 2.82 1.34
C GLU A 42 -3.16 3.46 0.13
N PHE A 43 -3.84 4.59 0.32
CA PHE A 43 -4.50 5.30 -0.77
C PHE A 43 -3.49 5.79 -1.82
N TYR A 44 -2.46 6.52 -1.43
CA TYR A 44 -1.51 7.11 -2.37
C TYR A 44 -0.70 6.07 -3.16
N ARG A 45 -0.42 4.92 -2.57
CA ARG A 45 0.29 3.83 -3.27
C ARG A 45 -0.60 2.93 -4.13
N THR A 46 -1.94 2.97 -3.97
CA THR A 46 -2.85 2.05 -4.67
C THR A 46 -3.88 2.75 -5.55
N ALA A 47 -4.11 4.05 -5.34
CA ALA A 47 -5.16 4.78 -6.03
C ALA A 47 -4.86 4.94 -7.53
N VAL A 48 -5.86 4.61 -8.33
CA VAL A 48 -5.84 4.88 -9.77
C VAL A 48 -6.98 5.85 -10.08
N ARG A 49 -6.62 7.05 -10.53
CA ARG A 49 -7.60 8.06 -10.92
C ARG A 49 -8.31 7.66 -12.21
N LEU A 50 -9.60 7.42 -12.13
CA LEU A 50 -10.43 7.13 -13.31
C LEU A 50 -11.02 8.41 -13.91
N ALA A 51 -11.40 9.38 -13.07
CA ALA A 51 -11.97 10.67 -13.48
C ALA A 51 -11.87 11.69 -12.33
N GLY A 52 -12.24 12.95 -12.59
CA GLY A 52 -12.31 14.00 -11.58
C GLY A 52 -10.97 14.68 -11.27
N LYS A 53 -10.85 15.20 -10.06
CA LYS A 53 -9.67 15.93 -9.58
C LYS A 53 -8.38 15.09 -9.62
N ARG A 54 -7.25 15.74 -9.81
CA ARG A 54 -5.91 15.11 -9.71
C ARG A 54 -5.49 15.06 -8.24
N ILE A 55 -4.71 14.06 -7.85
CA ILE A 55 -4.18 13.95 -6.49
C ILE A 55 -3.06 14.97 -6.33
N LEU A 56 -3.23 15.94 -5.43
CA LEU A 56 -2.28 17.03 -5.22
C LEU A 56 -0.96 16.53 -4.62
N TRP A 57 -1.02 15.55 -3.74
CA TRP A 57 0.16 14.97 -3.10
C TRP A 57 1.26 14.56 -4.09
N ASN A 58 0.91 14.12 -5.30
CA ASN A 58 1.86 13.74 -6.33
C ASN A 58 2.66 14.93 -6.91
N MET A 59 2.21 16.17 -6.66
CA MET A 59 2.88 17.38 -7.13
C MET A 59 3.93 17.91 -6.16
N VAL A 60 3.88 17.47 -4.91
CA VAL A 60 4.83 17.88 -3.88
C VAL A 60 6.06 16.99 -3.95
N PRO A 61 7.29 17.51 -4.09
CA PRO A 61 8.52 16.72 -4.05
C PRO A 61 8.68 15.92 -2.76
N CYS A 62 9.45 14.83 -2.80
CA CYS A 62 9.63 13.96 -1.63
C CYS A 62 10.37 14.67 -0.48
N ASP A 63 11.28 15.58 -0.80
CA ASP A 63 12.05 16.39 0.14
C ASP A 63 11.23 17.52 0.80
N GLU A 64 10.08 17.87 0.21
CA GLU A 64 9.16 18.88 0.76
C GLU A 64 8.00 18.26 1.58
N GLU A 65 8.00 16.96 1.80
CA GLU A 65 6.90 16.25 2.47
C GLU A 65 6.67 16.73 3.91
N GLU A 66 7.73 17.12 4.64
CA GLU A 66 7.61 17.66 6.00
C GLU A 66 7.02 19.07 6.03
N HIS A 67 7.11 19.80 4.92
CA HIS A 67 6.59 21.14 4.73
C HIS A 67 5.44 21.19 3.73
N TYR A 68 4.71 20.08 3.62
CA TYR A 68 3.66 19.87 2.61
C TYR A 68 2.70 21.05 2.47
N ASP A 69 2.13 21.53 3.58
CA ASP A 69 1.13 22.60 3.56
C ASP A 69 1.70 23.93 3.09
N ASP A 70 2.89 24.30 3.54
CA ASP A 70 3.57 25.53 3.13
C ASP A 70 3.96 25.48 1.65
N TYR A 71 4.41 24.32 1.19
CA TYR A 71 4.73 24.11 -0.22
C TYR A 71 3.49 24.23 -1.11
N VAL A 72 2.40 23.61 -0.73
CA VAL A 72 1.11 23.69 -1.43
C VAL A 72 0.57 25.11 -1.48
N MET A 73 0.65 25.87 -0.37
CA MET A 73 0.29 27.29 -0.34
C MET A 73 1.15 28.12 -1.30
N THR A 74 2.42 27.81 -1.39
CA THR A 74 3.34 28.46 -2.34
C THR A 74 2.94 28.21 -3.78
N LEU A 75 2.60 26.97 -4.13
CA LEU A 75 2.13 26.61 -5.48
C LEU A 75 0.83 27.33 -5.87
N TYR A 76 -0.11 27.49 -4.93
CA TYR A 76 -1.31 28.29 -5.15
C TYR A 76 -0.99 29.78 -5.35
N ALA A 77 -0.11 30.34 -4.53
CA ALA A 77 0.29 31.75 -4.63
C ALA A 77 1.00 32.08 -5.96
N GLN A 78 1.76 31.11 -6.49
CA GLN A 78 2.42 31.21 -7.80
C GLN A 78 1.49 30.97 -8.98
N GLY A 79 0.23 30.57 -8.76
CA GLY A 79 -0.73 30.26 -9.83
C GLY A 79 -0.43 28.95 -10.58
N VAL A 80 0.44 28.09 -10.01
CA VAL A 80 0.74 26.75 -10.55
C VAL A 80 -0.46 25.81 -10.38
N LEU A 81 -1.15 25.95 -9.24
CA LEU A 81 -2.34 25.17 -8.93
C LEU A 81 -3.62 25.98 -9.18
N THR A 82 -4.57 25.37 -9.87
CA THR A 82 -5.90 25.93 -10.08
C THR A 82 -6.87 25.33 -9.07
N PRO A 83 -7.58 26.16 -8.27
CA PRO A 83 -8.62 25.66 -7.38
C PRO A 83 -9.63 24.76 -8.11
N ASN A 84 -10.11 23.72 -7.47
CA ASN A 84 -11.04 22.70 -7.99
C ASN A 84 -10.49 21.65 -8.98
N GLU A 85 -9.25 21.76 -9.44
CA GLU A 85 -8.65 20.70 -10.27
C GLU A 85 -7.94 19.62 -9.43
N TRP A 86 -7.65 19.91 -8.17
CA TRP A 86 -6.85 19.09 -7.30
C TRP A 86 -7.63 18.57 -6.10
N LEU A 87 -7.41 17.29 -5.78
CA LEU A 87 -7.84 16.63 -4.56
C LEU A 87 -6.69 16.68 -3.57
N ASP A 88 -6.87 17.43 -2.50
CA ASP A 88 -5.88 17.59 -1.43
C ASP A 88 -6.34 16.85 -0.16
N LEU A 89 -5.75 15.71 0.09
CA LEU A 89 -6.01 14.90 1.29
C LEU A 89 -4.91 15.05 2.35
N GLY A 90 -3.92 15.91 2.12
CA GLY A 90 -2.80 16.18 3.02
C GLY A 90 -1.55 15.37 2.70
N GLY A 91 -0.45 15.71 3.40
CA GLY A 91 0.83 15.01 3.35
C GLY A 91 0.90 13.81 4.29
N LEU A 92 2.01 13.06 4.19
CA LEU A 92 2.33 11.90 5.04
C LEU A 92 3.36 12.33 6.11
N SER A 93 2.97 13.26 7.00
CA SER A 93 3.92 13.90 7.92
C SER A 93 4.29 13.02 9.10
N SER A 94 3.43 12.85 10.06
CA SER A 94 3.73 12.13 11.30
C SER A 94 2.69 11.07 11.60
N LEU A 95 3.15 9.88 11.94
CA LEU A 95 2.30 8.75 12.28
C LEU A 95 2.21 8.61 13.79
N SER A 96 0.98 8.60 14.34
CA SER A 96 0.77 8.44 15.77
C SER A 96 0.81 6.97 16.21
N ALA A 97 1.13 6.71 17.47
CA ALA A 97 1.17 5.36 18.00
C ALA A 97 -0.22 4.68 17.99
N GLU A 98 -1.29 5.46 18.15
CA GLU A 98 -2.66 4.98 18.13
C GLU A 98 -3.06 4.43 16.75
N GLU A 99 -2.50 4.99 15.68
CA GLU A 99 -2.79 4.52 14.31
C GLU A 99 -2.33 3.08 14.09
N TYR A 100 -1.17 2.70 14.63
CA TYR A 100 -0.69 1.32 14.53
C TYR A 100 -1.64 0.34 15.20
N PHE A 101 -2.15 0.70 16.37
CA PHE A 101 -3.08 -0.15 17.11
C PHE A 101 -4.39 -0.33 16.35
N GLY A 102 -5.01 0.75 15.90
CA GLY A 102 -6.25 0.72 15.13
C GLY A 102 -6.10 -0.06 13.82
N ALA A 103 -5.04 0.21 13.08
CA ALA A 103 -4.76 -0.51 11.83
C ALA A 103 -4.51 -2.01 12.06
N SER A 104 -3.83 -2.39 13.15
CA SER A 104 -3.59 -3.80 13.50
C SER A 104 -4.89 -4.53 13.83
N LEU A 105 -5.77 -3.94 14.62
CA LEU A 105 -7.10 -4.49 14.89
C LEU A 105 -7.91 -4.68 13.61
N TRP A 106 -7.86 -3.70 12.70
CA TRP A 106 -8.52 -3.81 11.41
C TRP A 106 -7.98 -4.97 10.56
N GLN A 107 -6.65 -5.16 10.51
CA GLN A 107 -6.07 -6.29 9.80
C GLN A 107 -6.46 -7.63 10.43
N LEU A 108 -6.54 -7.69 11.77
CA LEU A 108 -7.00 -8.88 12.47
C LEU A 108 -8.46 -9.23 12.10
N TYR A 109 -9.34 -8.24 12.06
CA TYR A 109 -10.72 -8.42 11.58
C TYR A 109 -10.76 -8.90 10.12
N LYS A 110 -10.02 -8.25 9.22
CA LYS A 110 -9.96 -8.63 7.79
C LYS A 110 -9.27 -9.96 7.53
N SER A 111 -8.56 -10.52 8.50
CA SER A 111 -7.92 -11.84 8.36
C SER A 111 -8.95 -12.98 8.20
N ILE A 112 -10.18 -12.77 8.66
CA ILE A 112 -11.29 -13.74 8.50
C ILE A 112 -11.58 -13.99 7.02
N ASP A 113 -11.63 -12.94 6.21
CA ASP A 113 -11.97 -13.03 4.79
C ASP A 113 -10.73 -13.16 3.87
N SER A 114 -9.62 -12.58 4.28
CA SER A 114 -8.42 -12.46 3.45
C SER A 114 -7.13 -12.71 4.23
N PRO A 115 -6.90 -13.94 4.75
CA PRO A 115 -5.81 -14.23 5.68
C PRO A 115 -4.42 -13.95 5.10
N TYR A 116 -4.16 -14.31 3.86
CA TYR A 116 -2.85 -14.10 3.24
C TYR A 116 -2.51 -12.61 3.07
N LYS A 117 -3.51 -11.80 2.69
CA LYS A 117 -3.37 -10.35 2.60
C LYS A 117 -3.17 -9.73 3.98
N ALA A 118 -3.90 -10.20 4.98
CA ALA A 118 -3.80 -9.70 6.35
C ALA A 118 -2.40 -9.94 6.94
N VAL A 119 -1.81 -11.11 6.74
CA VAL A 119 -0.43 -11.40 7.19
C VAL A 119 0.56 -10.40 6.60
N LEU A 120 0.51 -10.17 5.27
CA LEU A 120 1.39 -9.20 4.61
C LEU A 120 1.23 -7.79 5.20
N LYS A 121 -0.01 -7.33 5.37
CA LYS A 121 -0.30 -6.00 5.89
C LYS A 121 0.06 -5.85 7.37
N THR A 122 -0.17 -6.88 8.19
CA THR A 122 0.20 -6.84 9.61
C THR A 122 1.71 -6.75 9.79
N LEU A 123 2.48 -7.50 9.00
CA LEU A 123 3.94 -7.44 9.06
C LEU A 123 4.50 -6.14 8.46
N LEU A 124 3.80 -5.52 7.51
CA LEU A 124 4.14 -4.16 7.08
C LEU A 124 3.93 -3.15 8.21
N LEU A 125 2.82 -3.23 8.94
CA LEU A 125 2.57 -2.38 10.10
C LEU A 125 3.62 -2.59 11.20
N GLU A 126 4.04 -3.83 11.42
CA GLU A 126 5.12 -4.15 12.36
C GLU A 126 6.45 -3.52 11.91
N ALA A 127 6.80 -3.60 10.63
CA ALA A 127 7.97 -2.94 10.07
C ALA A 127 7.93 -1.41 10.24
N TYR A 128 6.76 -0.80 10.03
CA TYR A 128 6.57 0.63 10.28
C TYR A 128 6.70 0.97 11.77
N SER A 129 6.12 0.16 12.66
CA SER A 129 6.22 0.39 14.10
C SER A 129 7.65 0.25 14.64
N TRP A 130 8.46 -0.62 14.02
CA TRP A 130 9.88 -0.77 14.34
C TRP A 130 10.69 0.50 14.08
N GLU A 131 10.29 1.28 13.08
CA GLU A 131 10.95 2.54 12.71
C GLU A 131 10.31 3.79 13.34
N TYR A 132 9.35 3.60 14.25
CA TYR A 132 8.70 4.72 14.94
C TYR A 132 9.74 5.65 15.59
N PRO A 133 9.61 6.99 15.53
CA PRO A 133 8.45 7.75 15.03
C PRO A 133 8.47 8.07 13.51
N ASN A 134 9.51 7.69 12.77
CA ASN A 134 9.70 8.08 11.37
C ASN A 134 9.74 6.86 10.42
N PRO A 135 8.61 6.15 10.23
CA PRO A 135 8.60 4.97 9.37
C PRO A 135 8.82 5.34 7.90
N ARG A 136 9.52 4.47 7.19
CA ARG A 136 9.63 4.52 5.73
C ARG A 136 8.33 4.00 5.10
N LEU A 137 7.40 4.92 4.81
CA LEU A 137 6.10 4.60 4.23
C LEU A 137 6.22 4.23 2.75
N LEU A 138 5.51 3.19 2.31
CA LEU A 138 5.57 2.70 0.94
C LEU A 138 5.10 3.71 -0.10
N ALA A 139 4.14 4.58 0.22
CA ALA A 139 3.71 5.63 -0.70
C ALA A 139 4.86 6.60 -1.03
N LYS A 140 5.69 6.96 -0.05
CA LYS A 140 6.88 7.79 -0.27
C LYS A 140 7.89 7.06 -1.16
N ASP A 141 8.11 5.76 -0.95
CA ASP A 141 9.00 4.95 -1.79
C ASP A 141 8.51 4.87 -3.25
N ILE A 142 7.20 4.68 -3.47
CA ILE A 142 6.60 4.69 -4.82
C ILE A 142 6.79 6.06 -5.48
N LYS A 143 6.50 7.13 -4.76
CA LYS A 143 6.65 8.50 -5.27
C LYS A 143 8.09 8.78 -5.69
N GLN A 144 9.06 8.39 -4.85
CA GLN A 144 10.47 8.54 -5.16
C GLN A 144 10.87 7.74 -6.40
N ARG A 145 10.50 6.46 -6.49
CA ARG A 145 10.77 5.62 -7.67
C ARG A 145 10.20 6.21 -8.95
N LEU A 146 8.97 6.76 -8.88
CA LEU A 146 8.36 7.44 -10.03
C LEU A 146 9.12 8.72 -10.42
N HIS A 147 9.57 9.51 -9.46
CA HIS A 147 10.39 10.70 -9.72
C HIS A 147 11.75 10.34 -10.33
N ASP A 148 12.33 9.22 -9.92
CA ASP A 148 13.58 8.68 -10.46
C ASP A 148 13.40 8.06 -11.88
N GLY A 149 12.17 8.08 -12.40
CA GLY A 149 11.83 7.60 -13.73
C GLY A 149 11.63 6.09 -13.83
N GLU A 150 11.38 5.41 -12.72
CA GLU A 150 11.04 3.98 -12.75
C GLU A 150 9.67 3.78 -13.41
N ILE A 151 9.64 3.04 -14.51
CA ILE A 151 8.41 2.73 -15.27
C ILE A 151 8.10 1.23 -15.31
N VAL A 152 8.91 0.42 -14.65
CA VAL A 152 8.74 -1.04 -14.64
C VAL A 152 7.59 -1.40 -13.72
N SER A 153 6.52 -1.95 -14.28
CA SER A 153 5.27 -2.27 -13.57
C SER A 153 5.43 -3.13 -12.32
N PHE A 154 6.46 -3.94 -12.28
CA PHE A 154 6.74 -4.84 -11.16
C PHE A 154 7.36 -4.09 -9.96
N GLY A 155 8.31 -3.17 -10.20
CA GLY A 155 8.93 -2.35 -9.16
C GLY A 155 7.97 -1.34 -8.51
N LEU A 156 6.83 -1.07 -9.16
CA LEU A 156 5.78 -0.16 -8.69
C LEU A 156 4.51 -0.90 -8.23
N ASP A 157 4.49 -2.24 -8.26
CA ASP A 157 3.35 -3.00 -7.75
C ASP A 157 3.31 -2.93 -6.22
N PRO A 158 2.22 -2.42 -5.61
CA PRO A 158 2.15 -2.22 -4.16
C PRO A 158 2.34 -3.49 -3.33
N TYR A 159 1.99 -4.66 -3.87
CA TYR A 159 2.20 -5.93 -3.17
C TYR A 159 3.64 -6.43 -3.28
N CYS A 160 4.30 -6.21 -4.41
CA CYS A 160 5.72 -6.51 -4.57
C CYS A 160 6.56 -5.64 -3.63
N MET A 161 6.28 -4.34 -3.59
CA MET A 161 6.94 -3.41 -2.67
C MET A 161 6.68 -3.74 -1.20
N MET A 162 5.46 -4.17 -0.86
CA MET A 162 5.15 -4.65 0.50
C MET A 162 5.97 -5.89 0.85
N LEU A 163 6.08 -6.85 -0.06
CA LEU A 163 6.91 -8.04 0.12
C LEU A 163 8.39 -7.69 0.32
N GLU A 164 8.91 -6.80 -0.52
CA GLU A 164 10.28 -6.28 -0.42
C GLU A 164 10.53 -5.66 0.96
N ARG A 165 9.67 -4.73 1.38
CA ARG A 165 9.77 -4.03 2.66
C ARG A 165 9.72 -4.96 3.87
N VAL A 166 8.78 -5.92 3.87
CA VAL A 166 8.65 -6.91 4.94
C VAL A 166 9.82 -7.88 4.93
N THR A 167 10.35 -8.24 3.75
CA THR A 167 11.55 -9.09 3.63
C THR A 167 12.77 -8.40 4.23
N GLU A 168 13.00 -7.12 3.94
CA GLU A 168 14.07 -6.31 4.53
C GLU A 168 13.97 -6.30 6.07
N TYR A 169 12.79 -6.00 6.59
CA TYR A 169 12.52 -5.95 8.02
C TYR A 169 12.80 -7.29 8.70
N LEU A 170 12.18 -8.39 8.22
CA LEU A 170 12.34 -9.71 8.83
C LEU A 170 13.76 -10.26 8.71
N THR A 171 14.48 -9.89 7.65
CA THR A 171 15.89 -10.22 7.50
C THR A 171 16.75 -9.45 8.51
N ALA A 172 16.47 -8.17 8.72
CA ALA A 172 17.20 -7.34 9.68
C ALA A 172 17.06 -7.83 11.13
N ILE A 173 15.90 -8.40 11.49
CA ILE A 173 15.66 -9.00 12.82
C ILE A 173 15.92 -10.51 12.88
N GLU A 174 16.47 -11.10 11.80
CA GLU A 174 16.81 -12.52 11.67
C GLU A 174 15.61 -13.48 11.87
N ASP A 175 14.37 -13.04 11.59
CA ASP A 175 13.18 -13.90 11.70
C ASP A 175 12.84 -14.61 10.39
N PHE A 176 13.63 -15.62 10.08
CA PHE A 176 13.47 -16.41 8.85
C PHE A 176 12.21 -17.29 8.86
N THR A 177 11.66 -17.59 10.04
CA THR A 177 10.41 -18.36 10.15
C THR A 177 9.23 -17.54 9.64
N ARG A 178 9.08 -16.30 10.08
CA ARG A 178 8.04 -15.39 9.57
C ARG A 178 8.33 -14.96 8.13
N LEU A 179 9.59 -14.87 7.73
CA LEU A 179 9.94 -14.59 6.33
C LEU A 179 9.44 -15.71 5.40
N ASP A 180 9.57 -16.98 5.79
CA ASP A 180 9.00 -18.09 5.00
C ASP A 180 7.47 -18.04 4.96
N LEU A 181 6.82 -17.71 6.07
CA LEU A 181 5.37 -17.52 6.13
C LEU A 181 4.91 -16.40 5.16
N VAL A 182 5.60 -15.27 5.13
CA VAL A 182 5.30 -14.14 4.23
C VAL A 182 5.39 -14.57 2.77
N ARG A 183 6.46 -15.27 2.39
CA ARG A 183 6.65 -15.78 1.03
C ARG A 183 5.52 -16.70 0.60
N ARG A 184 5.07 -17.61 1.49
CA ARG A 184 3.90 -18.48 1.23
C ARG A 184 2.61 -17.66 1.08
N CYS A 185 2.37 -16.70 1.96
CA CYS A 185 1.18 -15.85 1.90
C CYS A 185 1.17 -15.02 0.61
N PHE A 186 2.31 -14.49 0.19
CA PHE A 186 2.43 -13.77 -1.07
C PHE A 186 2.13 -14.68 -2.28
N TYR A 187 2.73 -15.87 -2.33
CA TYR A 187 2.50 -16.86 -3.39
C TYR A 187 1.01 -17.18 -3.52
N LEU A 188 0.35 -17.48 -2.40
CA LEU A 188 -1.08 -17.81 -2.38
C LEU A 188 -1.95 -16.60 -2.74
N LYS A 189 -1.55 -15.38 -2.34
CA LYS A 189 -2.26 -14.14 -2.66
C LYS A 189 -2.23 -13.80 -4.15
N VAL A 190 -1.12 -14.07 -4.84
CA VAL A 190 -1.00 -13.83 -6.29
C VAL A 190 -1.92 -14.76 -7.10
N CYS A 191 -2.32 -15.89 -6.54
CA CYS A 191 -3.23 -16.87 -7.17
C CYS A 191 -2.73 -17.43 -8.51
N GLU A 192 -1.40 -17.46 -8.73
CA GLU A 192 -0.78 -18.04 -9.93
C GLU A 192 -0.12 -19.38 -9.58
N LYS A 193 -0.83 -20.49 -9.87
CA LYS A 193 -0.27 -21.83 -9.62
C LYS A 193 0.85 -22.15 -10.61
N LEU A 194 2.11 -22.02 -10.17
CA LEU A 194 3.28 -22.29 -11.01
C LEU A 194 3.42 -23.77 -11.38
N SER A 195 2.88 -24.68 -10.55
CA SER A 195 2.82 -26.12 -10.83
C SER A 195 1.94 -26.50 -12.03
N ARG A 196 1.19 -25.57 -12.60
CA ARG A 196 0.34 -25.81 -13.79
C ARG A 196 0.90 -25.05 -14.98
N GLU A 197 1.09 -25.73 -16.11
CA GLU A 197 1.43 -25.08 -17.37
C GLU A 197 0.30 -24.17 -17.86
N ARG A 198 0.66 -23.02 -18.42
CA ARG A 198 -0.28 -22.10 -19.09
C ARG A 198 0.30 -21.68 -20.45
N ALA A 199 -0.58 -21.62 -21.45
CA ALA A 199 -0.22 -21.24 -22.81
C ALA A 199 0.25 -19.77 -22.94
N CYS A 200 -0.15 -18.91 -21.99
CA CYS A 200 0.25 -17.51 -21.99
C CYS A 200 0.80 -17.12 -20.62
N VAL A 201 2.00 -16.56 -20.57
CA VAL A 201 2.67 -16.14 -19.35
C VAL A 201 2.44 -14.65 -19.16
N GLY A 202 1.54 -14.28 -18.23
CA GLY A 202 1.37 -12.90 -17.80
C GLY A 202 2.54 -12.42 -16.93
N TRP A 203 2.72 -11.10 -16.82
CA TRP A 203 3.79 -10.49 -16.03
C TRP A 203 3.80 -10.97 -14.56
N ARG A 204 2.63 -11.16 -13.93
CA ARG A 204 2.51 -11.66 -12.54
C ARG A 204 3.15 -13.03 -12.37
N ARG A 205 2.92 -13.93 -13.35
CA ARG A 205 3.50 -15.27 -13.34
C ARG A 205 5.01 -15.23 -13.54
N ALA A 206 5.50 -14.37 -14.43
CA ALA A 206 6.93 -14.19 -14.65
C ALA A 206 7.64 -13.72 -13.38
N VAL A 207 7.10 -12.69 -12.73
CA VAL A 207 7.61 -12.18 -11.45
C VAL A 207 7.58 -13.25 -10.36
N LEU A 208 6.44 -13.96 -10.21
CA LEU A 208 6.34 -15.00 -9.19
C LEU A 208 7.32 -16.15 -9.44
N SER A 209 7.56 -16.51 -10.69
CA SER A 209 8.56 -17.53 -11.06
C SER A 209 9.97 -17.09 -10.68
N GLN A 210 10.30 -15.83 -10.90
CA GLN A 210 11.58 -15.27 -10.49
C GLN A 210 11.75 -15.30 -8.98
N LEU A 211 10.77 -14.79 -8.23
CA LEU A 211 10.78 -14.79 -6.77
C LEU A 211 10.91 -16.19 -6.17
N VAL A 212 10.18 -17.16 -6.70
CA VAL A 212 10.24 -18.57 -6.26
C VAL A 212 11.63 -19.15 -6.49
N SER A 213 12.26 -18.83 -7.63
CA SER A 213 13.65 -19.24 -7.91
C SER A 213 14.64 -18.61 -6.91
N GLU A 214 14.49 -17.30 -6.62
CA GLU A 214 15.30 -16.58 -5.64
C GLU A 214 15.12 -17.13 -4.21
N TRP A 215 13.93 -17.61 -3.86
CA TRP A 215 13.65 -18.24 -2.57
C TRP A 215 14.17 -19.68 -2.48
N GLY A 216 14.64 -20.25 -3.59
CA GLY A 216 15.12 -21.63 -3.66
C GLY A 216 14.01 -22.69 -3.48
N TRP A 217 12.77 -22.37 -3.87
CA TRP A 217 11.66 -23.31 -3.78
C TRP A 217 11.67 -24.28 -4.96
N ASP A 218 11.57 -25.56 -4.65
CA ASP A 218 11.49 -26.64 -5.63
C ASP A 218 10.05 -27.02 -5.99
N GLU A 219 9.91 -27.89 -6.99
CA GLU A 219 8.60 -28.37 -7.45
C GLU A 219 7.81 -29.11 -6.35
N ALA A 220 8.51 -29.84 -5.48
CA ALA A 220 7.86 -30.56 -4.38
C ALA A 220 7.21 -29.58 -3.40
N ARG A 221 7.87 -28.47 -3.10
CA ARG A 221 7.33 -27.42 -2.26
C ARG A 221 6.15 -26.70 -2.94
N LEU A 222 6.25 -26.40 -4.23
CA LEU A 222 5.17 -25.77 -4.99
C LEU A 222 3.92 -26.67 -5.12
N ALA A 223 4.10 -27.97 -5.12
CA ALA A 223 2.99 -28.93 -5.16
C ALA A 223 2.20 -29.00 -3.84
N MET A 224 2.84 -28.62 -2.71
CA MET A 224 2.20 -28.58 -1.39
C MET A 224 1.40 -27.28 -1.12
N LEU A 225 1.58 -26.24 -1.95
CA LEU A 225 0.91 -24.94 -1.87
C LEU A 225 -0.25 -24.86 -2.90
#